data_6f6ef9fe2528c43e13c0a71f8707ac6e
#
_entry.id   6f6ef9fe2528c43e13c0a71f8707ac6e
#
_cell.length_a   1.000
_cell.length_b   1.000
_cell.length_c   1.000
_cell.angle_alpha   90.00
_cell.angle_beta   90.00
_cell.angle_gamma   90.00
#
_symmetry.space_group_name_H-M   'P 1'
#
loop_
_entity.id
_entity.type
_entity.pdbx_description
1 polymer ?
#
loop_
_entity_poly.entity_id
_entity_poly.type
_entity_poly.pdbx_seq_one_letter_code
_entity_poly.pdbx_strand_id
1 'polypeptide(L)'
;MTEIKNEPAALSQDTTAASGAVENKAVGAKKVIEVKNIYKSFGDLQVLNGVSCDITKGEVVAIVGPSGGGKSTLLRCMNLLEKPTYGEIWLDGRLLTPVDPYLHFDVIERSNTYKKLFDEQNATLPPDELRLKIIDEIKKNDLLKKYEGNSYSALIKSIYKKNYINPNLARRKMGMVFQHFNLFNNYTVLKNMTLAPVSLKIKTKEQATDDAMKLLKRVGLENKANDYPSSLSGGQKQRIAIVRALNMDPEVMLFDEPTSALDPEMVGEVLSVMTTLAKDGMTMVVVTHEMGFAKEVASRWLFINEGLIAEDAPPEEFFESPSSPRLREFLSKVL
;
A
#
# COMPACT_ATOMS: atom_id res chain seq x y z
N MET A 1 27.96 -41.47 -0.24
CA MET A 1 28.09 -40.20 -0.99
C MET A 1 27.12 -40.28 -2.14
N THR A 2 25.92 -39.77 -1.94
CA THR A 2 24.84 -39.79 -2.96
C THR A 2 24.41 -38.35 -3.11
N GLU A 3 24.73 -37.74 -4.24
CA GLU A 3 24.32 -36.38 -4.61
C GLU A 3 22.82 -36.33 -4.80
N ILE A 4 22.16 -35.49 -4.04
CA ILE A 4 20.74 -35.14 -4.24
C ILE A 4 20.74 -33.91 -5.15
N LYS A 5 20.38 -34.11 -6.41
CA LYS A 5 20.05 -33.04 -7.34
C LYS A 5 18.64 -32.51 -6.97
N ASN A 6 18.58 -31.26 -6.53
CA ASN A 6 17.33 -30.52 -6.44
C ASN A 6 16.95 -30.02 -7.83
N GLU A 7 15.92 -30.61 -8.43
CA GLU A 7 15.19 -30.04 -9.55
C GLU A 7 14.20 -28.99 -9.01
N PRO A 8 14.06 -27.83 -9.66
CA PRO A 8 13.04 -26.87 -9.30
C PRO A 8 11.65 -27.39 -9.75
N ALA A 9 10.71 -27.38 -8.83
CA ALA A 9 9.32 -27.77 -9.06
C ALA A 9 8.70 -26.96 -10.19
N ALA A 10 8.22 -27.65 -11.21
CA ALA A 10 7.43 -27.08 -12.30
C ALA A 10 6.12 -26.49 -11.75
N LEU A 11 5.94 -25.18 -11.96
CA LEU A 11 4.67 -24.50 -11.71
C LEU A 11 3.62 -25.01 -12.70
N SER A 12 2.61 -25.68 -12.16
CA SER A 12 1.47 -26.21 -12.90
C SER A 12 0.71 -25.10 -13.61
N GLN A 13 0.41 -25.34 -14.87
CA GLN A 13 -0.50 -24.60 -15.72
C GLN A 13 -1.90 -24.67 -15.12
N ASP A 14 -2.50 -23.49 -14.89
CA ASP A 14 -3.90 -23.13 -15.14
C ASP A 14 -4.26 -21.88 -14.36
N THR A 15 -4.02 -20.71 -14.93
CA THR A 15 -4.75 -19.48 -14.55
C THR A 15 -4.86 -18.53 -15.74
N THR A 16 -5.58 -18.98 -16.76
CA THR A 16 -6.28 -18.09 -17.69
C THR A 16 -7.70 -17.93 -17.16
N ALA A 17 -7.87 -17.05 -16.16
CA ALA A 17 -9.23 -16.59 -15.81
C ALA A 17 -9.13 -15.26 -15.08
N ALA A 18 -9.88 -14.30 -15.61
CA ALA A 18 -10.32 -13.07 -14.97
C ALA A 18 -9.33 -11.89 -14.86
N SER A 19 -8.93 -11.32 -16.00
CA SER A 19 -8.81 -9.87 -16.08
C SER A 19 -10.14 -9.26 -16.55
N GLY A 20 -11.19 -9.47 -15.77
CA GLY A 20 -12.43 -8.72 -15.84
C GLY A 20 -12.29 -7.52 -14.91
N ALA A 21 -11.55 -6.48 -15.32
CA ALA A 21 -11.60 -5.20 -14.65
C ALA A 21 -13.03 -4.66 -14.84
N VAL A 22 -13.81 -4.68 -13.76
CA VAL A 22 -15.07 -3.95 -13.69
C VAL A 22 -14.73 -2.47 -13.77
N GLU A 23 -14.84 -1.90 -14.97
CA GLU A 23 -14.83 -0.47 -15.20
C GLU A 23 -16.14 0.12 -14.65
N ASN A 24 -16.20 0.32 -13.34
CA ASN A 24 -17.17 1.19 -12.70
C ASN A 24 -16.42 2.16 -11.78
N LYS A 25 -15.52 2.96 -12.36
CA LYS A 25 -14.85 4.06 -11.68
C LYS A 25 -15.50 5.35 -12.12
N ALA A 26 -15.90 6.16 -11.13
CA ALA A 26 -16.28 7.55 -11.35
C ALA A 26 -15.23 8.23 -12.23
N VAL A 27 -15.59 8.55 -13.47
CA VAL A 27 -14.71 9.19 -14.46
C VAL A 27 -14.28 10.54 -13.90
N GLY A 28 -13.03 10.65 -13.44
CA GLY A 28 -12.44 11.93 -13.01
C GLY A 28 -11.86 12.00 -11.59
N ALA A 29 -12.01 11.01 -10.72
CA ALA A 29 -11.43 11.07 -9.37
C ALA A 29 -9.89 11.00 -9.41
N LYS A 30 -9.21 11.95 -8.74
CA LYS A 30 -7.74 12.02 -8.69
C LYS A 30 -7.19 10.84 -7.89
N LYS A 31 -6.36 9.99 -8.51
CA LYS A 31 -5.61 8.95 -7.83
C LYS A 31 -4.51 9.57 -6.95
N VAL A 32 -4.48 9.18 -5.68
CA VAL A 32 -3.45 9.59 -4.71
C VAL A 32 -2.35 8.55 -4.64
N ILE A 33 -2.69 7.26 -4.53
CA ILE A 33 -1.72 6.16 -4.55
C ILE A 33 -2.09 5.23 -5.71
N GLU A 34 -1.07 4.80 -6.48
CA GLU A 34 -1.20 3.70 -7.44
C GLU A 34 -0.15 2.64 -7.09
N VAL A 35 -0.61 1.42 -6.92
CA VAL A 35 0.19 0.21 -6.68
C VAL A 35 0.13 -0.63 -7.92
N LYS A 36 1.27 -0.90 -8.55
CA LYS A 36 1.34 -1.60 -9.84
C LYS A 36 2.20 -2.84 -9.71
N ASN A 37 1.56 -4.00 -9.77
CA ASN A 37 2.19 -5.31 -9.84
C ASN A 37 3.24 -5.55 -8.74
N ILE A 38 2.88 -5.27 -7.49
CA ILE A 38 3.81 -5.34 -6.35
C ILE A 38 4.04 -6.79 -5.93
N TYR A 39 5.30 -7.19 -5.99
CA TYR A 39 5.81 -8.41 -5.38
C TYR A 39 6.65 -8.07 -4.15
N LYS A 40 6.52 -8.87 -3.10
CA LYS A 40 7.38 -8.74 -1.92
C LYS A 40 7.76 -10.11 -1.39
N SER A 41 9.06 -10.35 -1.28
CA SER A 41 9.63 -11.54 -0.65
C SER A 41 10.50 -11.14 0.55
N PHE A 42 10.54 -12.02 1.56
CA PHE A 42 11.46 -11.98 2.69
C PHE A 42 12.27 -13.28 2.68
N GLY A 43 13.49 -13.22 2.16
CA GLY A 43 14.23 -14.43 1.81
C GLY A 43 13.44 -15.24 0.78
N ASP A 44 13.22 -16.52 1.07
CA ASP A 44 12.48 -17.44 0.18
C ASP A 44 10.95 -17.34 0.34
N LEU A 45 10.46 -16.63 1.36
CA LEU A 45 9.03 -16.46 1.60
C LEU A 45 8.47 -15.33 0.74
N GLN A 46 7.66 -15.66 -0.25
CA GLN A 46 6.91 -14.70 -1.05
C GLN A 46 5.61 -14.33 -0.33
N VAL A 47 5.42 -13.04 -0.05
CA VAL A 47 4.29 -12.52 0.74
C VAL A 47 3.29 -11.74 -0.13
N LEU A 48 3.77 -11.03 -1.17
CA LEU A 48 2.90 -10.37 -2.15
C LEU A 48 3.24 -10.88 -3.55
N ASN A 49 2.20 -11.14 -4.34
CA ASN A 49 2.24 -11.89 -5.59
C ASN A 49 1.67 -11.09 -6.78
N GLY A 50 2.17 -9.87 -7.04
CA GLY A 50 1.71 -9.06 -8.17
C GLY A 50 0.47 -8.23 -7.85
N VAL A 51 0.39 -7.68 -6.64
CA VAL A 51 -0.73 -6.87 -6.18
C VAL A 51 -0.81 -5.55 -6.93
N SER A 52 -1.99 -5.24 -7.46
CA SER A 52 -2.28 -3.96 -8.11
C SER A 52 -3.57 -3.37 -7.57
N CYS A 53 -3.54 -2.11 -7.15
CA CYS A 53 -4.70 -1.31 -6.76
C CYS A 53 -4.39 0.18 -6.86
N ASP A 54 -5.40 1.00 -6.83
CA ASP A 54 -5.27 2.46 -6.72
C ASP A 54 -6.16 2.99 -5.60
N ILE A 55 -5.77 4.12 -5.02
CA ILE A 55 -6.53 4.82 -3.97
C ILE A 55 -6.84 6.21 -4.50
N THR A 56 -8.11 6.60 -4.49
CA THR A 56 -8.56 7.91 -4.95
C THR A 56 -8.69 8.90 -3.79
N LYS A 57 -8.65 10.18 -4.10
CA LYS A 57 -8.78 11.23 -3.08
C LYS A 57 -10.15 11.18 -2.42
N GLY A 58 -10.17 11.19 -1.08
CA GLY A 58 -11.39 11.13 -0.26
C GLY A 58 -11.96 9.71 -0.11
N GLU A 59 -11.35 8.70 -0.74
CA GLU A 59 -11.77 7.30 -0.62
C GLU A 59 -11.31 6.70 0.72
N VAL A 60 -12.16 5.88 1.32
CA VAL A 60 -11.81 5.03 2.46
C VAL A 60 -11.80 3.58 1.99
N VAL A 61 -10.62 2.99 1.94
CA VAL A 61 -10.41 1.60 1.51
C VAL A 61 -10.14 0.71 2.72
N ALA A 62 -10.99 -0.28 2.95
CA ALA A 62 -10.76 -1.33 3.93
C ALA A 62 -9.98 -2.50 3.33
N ILE A 63 -8.91 -2.94 3.98
CA ILE A 63 -8.14 -4.13 3.61
C ILE A 63 -8.37 -5.21 4.67
N VAL A 64 -8.95 -6.33 4.25
CA VAL A 64 -9.27 -7.46 5.12
C VAL A 64 -8.73 -8.77 4.56
N GLY A 65 -8.74 -9.83 5.37
CA GLY A 65 -8.28 -11.15 4.98
C GLY A 65 -7.62 -11.91 6.13
N PRO A 66 -7.21 -13.16 5.92
CA PRO A 66 -6.60 -13.99 6.95
C PRO A 66 -5.26 -13.42 7.45
N SER A 67 -4.88 -13.80 8.68
CA SER A 67 -3.56 -13.49 9.22
C SER A 67 -2.48 -14.08 8.32
N GLY A 68 -1.38 -13.31 8.11
CA GLY A 68 -0.32 -13.71 7.19
C GLY A 68 -0.62 -13.51 5.71
N GLY A 69 -1.84 -13.06 5.32
CA GLY A 69 -2.23 -12.87 3.91
C GLY A 69 -1.50 -11.74 3.17
N GLY A 70 -0.68 -10.92 3.84
CA GLY A 70 0.10 -9.84 3.20
C GLY A 70 -0.46 -8.42 3.40
N LYS A 71 -1.57 -8.24 4.16
CA LYS A 71 -2.26 -6.95 4.38
C LYS A 71 -1.33 -5.83 4.87
N SER A 72 -0.70 -6.03 6.03
CA SER A 72 0.25 -5.07 6.61
C SER A 72 1.49 -4.87 5.74
N THR A 73 1.92 -5.92 5.05
CA THR A 73 3.04 -5.83 4.10
C THR A 73 2.71 -4.92 2.92
N LEU A 74 1.50 -5.05 2.34
CA LEU A 74 1.03 -4.15 1.28
C LEU A 74 0.97 -2.71 1.77
N LEU A 75 0.36 -2.48 2.93
CA LEU A 75 0.24 -1.15 3.52
C LEU A 75 1.63 -0.51 3.76
N ARG A 76 2.60 -1.29 4.27
CA ARG A 76 3.97 -0.83 4.50
C ARG A 76 4.77 -0.64 3.20
N CYS A 77 4.43 -1.36 2.13
CA CYS A 77 4.97 -1.09 0.81
C CYS A 77 4.49 0.26 0.27
N MET A 78 3.21 0.63 0.46
CA MET A 78 2.67 1.90 -0.04
C MET A 78 3.46 3.12 0.42
N ASN A 79 4.01 3.11 1.64
CA ASN A 79 4.85 4.21 2.15
C ASN A 79 6.35 3.90 2.18
N LEU A 80 6.78 2.80 1.55
CA LEU A 80 8.16 2.31 1.52
C LEU A 80 8.80 2.08 2.90
N LEU A 81 8.03 1.75 3.93
CA LEU A 81 8.59 1.13 5.15
C LEU A 81 9.11 -0.27 4.83
N GLU A 82 8.39 -0.96 3.93
CA GLU A 82 8.88 -2.17 3.27
C GLU A 82 9.14 -1.87 1.78
N LYS A 83 10.32 -2.19 1.30
CA LYS A 83 10.62 -2.04 -0.12
C LYS A 83 10.05 -3.23 -0.87
N PRO A 84 9.24 -3.03 -1.92
CA PRO A 84 8.82 -4.12 -2.78
C PRO A 84 10.02 -4.76 -3.48
N THR A 85 9.89 -6.03 -3.83
CA THR A 85 10.90 -6.77 -4.61
C THR A 85 10.81 -6.39 -6.08
N TYR A 86 9.57 -6.32 -6.61
CA TYR A 86 9.24 -5.87 -7.97
C TYR A 86 7.98 -5.01 -7.94
N GLY A 87 7.72 -4.32 -9.04
CA GLY A 87 6.57 -3.46 -9.22
C GLY A 87 6.82 -2.01 -8.85
N GLU A 88 5.81 -1.18 -9.05
CA GLU A 88 5.90 0.26 -8.88
C GLU A 88 4.82 0.81 -7.94
N ILE A 89 5.21 1.80 -7.14
CA ILE A 89 4.30 2.59 -6.31
C ILE A 89 4.43 4.04 -6.72
N TRP A 90 3.29 4.66 -6.98
CA TRP A 90 3.17 6.04 -7.38
C TRP A 90 2.33 6.82 -6.36
N LEU A 91 2.75 8.02 -6.04
CA LEU A 91 2.04 8.96 -5.17
C LEU A 91 1.82 10.26 -5.96
N ASP A 92 0.58 10.69 -6.13
CA ASP A 92 0.23 11.88 -6.92
C ASP A 92 0.87 11.90 -8.31
N GLY A 93 0.90 10.76 -9.01
CA GLY A 93 1.55 10.61 -10.31
C GLY A 93 3.09 10.70 -10.28
N ARG A 94 3.72 10.58 -9.09
CA ARG A 94 5.17 10.56 -8.91
C ARG A 94 5.62 9.20 -8.42
N LEU A 95 6.69 8.68 -9.01
CA LEU A 95 7.24 7.34 -8.74
C LEU A 95 8.05 7.32 -7.44
N LEU A 96 7.67 6.42 -6.50
CA LEU A 96 8.36 6.21 -5.23
C LEU A 96 9.43 5.12 -5.30
N THR A 97 9.18 4.07 -6.06
CA THR A 97 10.06 2.90 -6.20
C THR A 97 11.07 3.12 -7.34
N PRO A 98 12.07 2.25 -7.49
CA PRO A 98 12.78 2.12 -8.76
C PRO A 98 11.79 1.84 -9.91
N VAL A 99 12.19 2.16 -11.13
CA VAL A 99 11.45 1.77 -12.34
C VAL A 99 11.50 0.26 -12.48
N ASP A 100 10.34 -0.37 -12.59
CA ASP A 100 10.23 -1.80 -12.91
C ASP A 100 10.14 -1.96 -14.43
N PRO A 101 11.17 -2.49 -15.10
CA PRO A 101 11.19 -2.62 -16.55
C PRO A 101 10.04 -3.45 -17.10
N TYR A 102 9.53 -4.41 -16.32
CA TYR A 102 8.43 -5.27 -16.73
C TYR A 102 7.08 -4.55 -16.85
N LEU A 103 6.97 -3.34 -16.31
CA LEU A 103 5.79 -2.48 -16.45
C LEU A 103 5.86 -1.54 -17.67
N HIS A 104 7.00 -1.49 -18.37
CA HIS A 104 7.27 -0.57 -19.47
C HIS A 104 7.64 -1.33 -20.73
N PHE A 105 6.70 -1.50 -21.68
CA PHE A 105 6.92 -2.23 -22.92
C PHE A 105 8.05 -1.62 -23.76
N ASP A 106 8.09 -0.30 -23.84
CA ASP A 106 9.12 0.47 -24.55
C ASP A 106 10.53 0.29 -23.95
N VAL A 107 10.63 -0.01 -22.66
CA VAL A 107 11.88 -0.37 -21.99
C VAL A 107 12.31 -1.78 -22.39
N ILE A 108 11.38 -2.75 -22.34
CA ILE A 108 11.65 -4.15 -22.73
C ILE A 108 12.14 -4.20 -24.16
N GLU A 109 11.50 -3.50 -25.10
CA GLU A 109 11.86 -3.47 -26.51
C GLU A 109 13.27 -2.93 -26.80
N ARG A 110 13.79 -2.08 -25.90
CA ARG A 110 15.18 -1.57 -26.01
C ARG A 110 16.22 -2.51 -25.39
N SER A 111 15.80 -3.61 -24.74
CA SER A 111 16.71 -4.58 -24.15
C SER A 111 17.45 -5.38 -25.21
N ASN A 112 18.65 -5.83 -24.86
CA ASN A 112 19.41 -6.76 -25.70
C ASN A 112 18.72 -8.13 -25.79
N THR A 113 18.04 -8.54 -24.71
CA THR A 113 17.25 -9.78 -24.67
C THR A 113 16.11 -9.74 -25.67
N TYR A 114 15.35 -8.63 -25.74
CA TYR A 114 14.28 -8.47 -26.73
C TYR A 114 14.81 -8.55 -28.16
N LYS A 115 15.87 -7.81 -28.48
CA LYS A 115 16.48 -7.81 -29.82
C LYS A 115 16.91 -9.21 -30.25
N LYS A 116 17.57 -9.95 -29.33
CA LYS A 116 18.01 -11.32 -29.61
C LYS A 116 16.83 -12.24 -29.93
N LEU A 117 15.79 -12.23 -29.11
CA LEU A 117 14.58 -13.05 -29.32
C LEU A 117 13.83 -12.63 -30.59
N PHE A 118 13.79 -11.34 -30.89
CA PHE A 118 13.19 -10.83 -32.11
C PHE A 118 13.91 -11.34 -33.37
N ASP A 119 15.25 -11.31 -33.36
CA ASP A 119 16.07 -11.82 -34.48
C ASP A 119 15.96 -13.36 -34.63
N GLU A 120 15.83 -14.09 -33.51
CA GLU A 120 15.73 -15.56 -33.51
C GLU A 120 14.33 -16.06 -33.95
N GLN A 121 13.25 -15.36 -33.61
CA GLN A 121 11.88 -15.78 -33.91
C GLN A 121 11.35 -15.27 -35.26
N ASN A 122 12.25 -14.88 -36.17
CA ASN A 122 11.97 -14.16 -37.39
C ASN A 122 10.83 -14.78 -38.24
N ALA A 123 9.79 -13.99 -38.52
CA ALA A 123 9.02 -13.93 -39.75
C ALA A 123 7.83 -14.88 -39.99
N THR A 124 7.24 -15.52 -39.00
CA THR A 124 5.96 -16.24 -39.21
C THR A 124 4.72 -15.49 -38.73
N LEU A 125 4.89 -14.47 -37.89
CA LEU A 125 3.81 -13.67 -37.30
C LEU A 125 3.83 -12.23 -37.78
N PRO A 126 2.68 -11.54 -37.81
CA PRO A 126 2.64 -10.10 -37.99
C PRO A 126 3.52 -9.37 -36.96
N PRO A 127 4.17 -8.24 -37.30
CA PRO A 127 5.12 -7.58 -36.42
C PRO A 127 4.56 -7.24 -35.01
N ASP A 128 3.31 -6.81 -34.93
CA ASP A 128 2.68 -6.45 -33.65
C ASP A 128 2.39 -7.68 -32.78
N GLU A 129 1.98 -8.81 -33.38
CA GLU A 129 1.76 -10.08 -32.66
C GLU A 129 3.09 -10.65 -32.16
N LEU A 130 4.13 -10.62 -33.00
CA LEU A 130 5.48 -11.08 -32.62
C LEU A 130 6.02 -10.23 -31.47
N ARG A 131 5.84 -8.91 -31.53
CA ARG A 131 6.21 -7.98 -30.45
C ARG A 131 5.59 -8.36 -29.11
N LEU A 132 4.26 -8.54 -29.08
CA LEU A 132 3.55 -8.88 -27.88
C LEU A 132 3.95 -10.25 -27.34
N LYS A 133 4.13 -11.24 -28.20
CA LYS A 133 4.58 -12.58 -27.84
C LYS A 133 5.97 -12.57 -27.17
N ILE A 134 6.93 -11.83 -27.73
CA ILE A 134 8.27 -11.73 -27.17
C ILE A 134 8.25 -11.02 -25.80
N ILE A 135 7.47 -9.92 -25.69
CA ILE A 135 7.33 -9.21 -24.41
C ILE A 135 6.74 -10.13 -23.34
N ASP A 136 5.71 -10.90 -23.70
CA ASP A 136 5.09 -11.86 -22.78
C ASP A 136 6.05 -12.97 -22.37
N GLU A 137 6.82 -13.53 -23.31
CA GLU A 137 7.87 -14.52 -23.04
C GLU A 137 8.94 -13.96 -22.08
N ILE A 138 9.41 -12.73 -22.30
CA ILE A 138 10.38 -12.06 -21.43
C ILE A 138 9.83 -11.89 -20.02
N LYS A 139 8.57 -11.46 -19.89
CA LYS A 139 7.90 -11.28 -18.60
C LYS A 139 7.67 -12.59 -17.87
N LYS A 140 7.13 -13.58 -18.56
CA LYS A 140 6.78 -14.88 -17.97
C LYS A 140 7.99 -15.63 -17.43
N ASN A 141 9.14 -15.51 -18.13
CA ASN A 141 10.35 -16.28 -17.80
C ASN A 141 11.43 -15.42 -17.13
N ASP A 142 11.13 -14.18 -16.71
CA ASP A 142 12.07 -13.24 -16.05
C ASP A 142 13.43 -13.14 -16.79
N LEU A 143 13.38 -12.92 -18.11
CA LEU A 143 14.55 -13.03 -18.97
C LEU A 143 15.46 -11.79 -18.96
N LEU A 144 15.03 -10.65 -18.41
CA LEU A 144 15.85 -9.43 -18.37
C LEU A 144 17.04 -9.59 -17.45
N LYS A 145 18.21 -9.24 -17.96
CA LYS A 145 19.46 -9.27 -17.22
C LYS A 145 19.71 -7.93 -16.52
N LYS A 146 20.63 -7.93 -15.58
CA LYS A 146 21.05 -6.71 -14.88
C LYS A 146 21.55 -5.61 -15.84
N TYR A 147 22.10 -6.00 -17.00
CA TYR A 147 22.54 -5.07 -18.05
C TYR A 147 21.95 -5.50 -19.40
N GLU A 148 21.12 -4.64 -19.97
CA GLU A 148 20.38 -4.84 -21.22
C GLU A 148 20.74 -3.81 -22.28
N GLY A 149 21.91 -3.17 -22.16
CA GLY A 149 22.44 -2.21 -23.10
C GLY A 149 22.19 -0.74 -22.73
N ASN A 150 22.85 0.13 -23.50
CA ASN A 150 22.84 1.59 -23.22
C ASN A 150 21.46 2.23 -23.44
N SER A 151 20.77 1.85 -24.50
CA SER A 151 19.45 2.41 -24.85
C SER A 151 18.39 2.08 -23.79
N TYR A 152 18.39 0.83 -23.31
CA TYR A 152 17.57 0.37 -22.19
C TYR A 152 17.87 1.19 -20.92
N SER A 153 19.16 1.25 -20.53
CA SER A 153 19.57 1.97 -19.33
C SER A 153 19.28 3.48 -19.40
N ALA A 154 19.42 4.08 -20.57
CA ALA A 154 19.10 5.50 -20.79
C ALA A 154 17.59 5.78 -20.62
N LEU A 155 16.73 4.89 -21.12
CA LEU A 155 15.29 5.05 -20.99
C LEU A 155 14.84 4.89 -19.53
N ILE A 156 15.31 3.86 -18.80
CA ILE A 156 15.04 3.70 -17.37
C ILE A 156 15.43 4.97 -16.59
N LYS A 157 16.65 5.49 -16.82
CA LYS A 157 17.10 6.73 -16.19
C LYS A 157 16.22 7.92 -16.51
N SER A 158 15.74 8.01 -17.75
CA SER A 158 14.83 9.08 -18.19
C SER A 158 13.48 9.00 -17.47
N ILE A 159 12.86 7.81 -17.40
CA ILE A 159 11.60 7.58 -16.69
C ILE A 159 11.77 7.92 -15.20
N TYR A 160 12.83 7.43 -14.59
CA TYR A 160 13.13 7.71 -13.19
C TYR A 160 13.30 9.21 -12.94
N LYS A 161 14.17 9.89 -13.72
CA LYS A 161 14.44 11.33 -13.55
C LYS A 161 13.18 12.18 -13.73
N LYS A 162 12.29 11.80 -14.64
CA LYS A 162 11.05 12.54 -14.92
C LYS A 162 10.03 12.40 -13.80
N ASN A 163 9.92 11.21 -13.21
CA ASN A 163 8.78 10.86 -12.36
C ASN A 163 9.12 10.72 -10.86
N TYR A 164 10.38 10.50 -10.52
CA TYR A 164 10.78 10.19 -9.14
C TYR A 164 10.44 11.27 -8.13
N ILE A 165 9.99 10.84 -6.96
CA ILE A 165 9.86 11.64 -5.75
C ILE A 165 10.72 11.04 -4.64
N ASN A 166 11.39 11.90 -3.87
CA ASN A 166 12.15 11.44 -2.70
C ASN A 166 11.21 10.77 -1.68
N PRO A 167 11.48 9.53 -1.21
CA PRO A 167 10.62 8.82 -0.26
C PRO A 167 10.35 9.58 1.05
N ASN A 168 11.29 10.39 1.51
CA ASN A 168 11.07 11.20 2.72
C ASN A 168 10.06 12.33 2.46
N LEU A 169 10.04 12.91 1.26
CA LEU A 169 9.02 13.88 0.87
C LEU A 169 7.65 13.21 0.69
N ALA A 170 7.64 12.00 0.11
CA ALA A 170 6.41 11.22 -0.04
C ALA A 170 5.80 10.84 1.31
N ARG A 171 6.62 10.36 2.27
CA ARG A 171 6.15 10.01 3.63
C ARG A 171 5.58 11.21 4.40
N ARG A 172 5.97 12.45 4.06
CA ARG A 172 5.34 13.64 4.67
C ARG A 172 3.87 13.79 4.28
N LYS A 173 3.50 13.29 3.09
CA LYS A 173 2.13 13.31 2.57
C LYS A 173 1.30 12.10 3.03
N MET A 174 1.93 11.09 3.62
CA MET A 174 1.29 9.85 4.06
C MET A 174 1.45 9.69 5.57
N GLY A 175 0.37 9.89 6.32
CA GLY A 175 0.34 9.55 7.74
C GLY A 175 0.27 8.03 7.92
N MET A 176 1.01 7.49 8.89
CA MET A 176 0.96 6.06 9.23
C MET A 176 0.68 5.89 10.71
N VAL A 177 -0.33 5.08 11.01
CA VAL A 177 -0.72 4.66 12.35
C VAL A 177 -0.51 3.15 12.46
N PHE A 178 0.25 2.74 13.45
CA PHE A 178 0.65 1.34 13.66
C PHE A 178 -0.21 0.66 14.73
N GLN A 179 -0.20 -0.64 14.73
CA GLN A 179 -0.78 -1.49 15.76
C GLN A 179 -0.23 -1.15 17.16
N HIS A 180 1.09 -0.96 17.27
CA HIS A 180 1.74 -0.46 18.48
C HIS A 180 1.98 1.03 18.32
N PHE A 181 1.46 1.83 19.17
CA PHE A 181 1.36 3.31 19.16
C PHE A 181 2.60 4.06 18.66
N ASN A 182 3.80 3.50 18.84
CA ASN A 182 5.10 4.02 18.42
C ASN A 182 5.36 5.48 18.87
N LEU A 183 4.89 5.84 20.07
CA LEU A 183 5.19 7.12 20.69
C LEU A 183 6.60 7.12 21.27
N PHE A 184 7.26 8.26 21.21
CA PHE A 184 8.55 8.46 21.88
C PHE A 184 8.34 8.59 23.39
N ASN A 185 8.71 7.58 24.15
CA ASN A 185 8.46 7.49 25.58
C ASN A 185 9.19 8.56 26.41
N ASN A 186 10.30 9.09 25.90
CA ASN A 186 11.12 10.15 26.52
C ASN A 186 10.66 11.57 26.18
N TYR A 187 9.56 11.72 25.45
CA TYR A 187 8.95 13.01 25.10
C TYR A 187 7.52 13.08 25.61
N THR A 188 7.10 14.31 25.96
CA THR A 188 5.69 14.59 26.28
C THR A 188 4.80 14.36 25.06
N VAL A 189 3.49 14.27 25.26
CA VAL A 189 2.50 14.20 24.18
C VAL A 189 2.68 15.33 23.19
N LEU A 190 2.73 16.57 23.67
CA LEU A 190 2.91 17.74 22.81
C LEU A 190 4.22 17.69 22.03
N LYS A 191 5.32 17.24 22.66
CA LYS A 191 6.60 17.08 21.95
C LYS A 191 6.56 15.98 20.92
N ASN A 192 5.87 14.86 21.18
CA ASN A 192 5.64 13.81 20.19
C ASN A 192 4.95 14.34 18.93
N MET A 193 3.97 15.23 19.10
CA MET A 193 3.20 15.80 17.98
C MET A 193 3.98 16.88 17.22
N THR A 194 4.77 17.70 17.93
CA THR A 194 5.43 18.87 17.33
C THR A 194 6.83 18.59 16.79
N LEU A 195 7.45 17.46 17.17
CA LEU A 195 8.83 17.13 16.80
C LEU A 195 9.04 17.08 15.28
N ALA A 196 8.21 16.31 14.59
CA ALA A 196 8.38 16.09 13.16
C ALA A 196 8.08 17.34 12.31
N PRO A 197 6.93 18.03 12.46
CA PRO A 197 6.63 19.21 11.65
C PRO A 197 7.64 20.35 11.86
N VAL A 198 8.17 20.52 13.06
CA VAL A 198 9.20 21.55 13.35
C VAL A 198 10.57 21.14 12.81
N SER A 199 11.02 19.90 13.09
CA SER A 199 12.34 19.42 12.66
C SER A 199 12.48 19.37 11.14
N LEU A 200 11.39 19.07 10.42
CA LEU A 200 11.33 19.04 8.97
C LEU A 200 11.02 20.42 8.36
N LYS A 201 10.92 21.48 9.19
CA LYS A 201 10.63 22.85 8.77
C LYS A 201 9.33 22.97 7.95
N ILE A 202 8.32 22.17 8.29
CA ILE A 202 6.99 22.21 7.67
C ILE A 202 6.16 23.32 8.32
N LYS A 203 6.27 23.42 9.67
CA LYS A 203 5.58 24.41 10.50
C LYS A 203 6.59 25.11 11.41
N THR A 204 6.30 26.34 11.82
CA THR A 204 7.00 26.95 12.94
C THR A 204 6.66 26.22 14.24
N LYS A 205 7.41 26.46 15.31
CA LYS A 205 7.14 25.85 16.62
C LYS A 205 5.75 26.27 17.14
N GLU A 206 5.41 27.53 16.97
CA GLU A 206 4.13 28.12 17.36
C GLU A 206 2.99 27.46 16.58
N GLN A 207 3.07 27.44 15.26
CA GLN A 207 2.06 26.80 14.39
C GLN A 207 1.87 25.31 14.73
N ALA A 208 2.97 24.55 14.88
CA ALA A 208 2.91 23.14 15.21
C ALA A 208 2.27 22.89 16.60
N THR A 209 2.50 23.79 17.55
CA THR A 209 1.95 23.73 18.91
C THR A 209 0.44 24.03 18.90
N ASP A 210 0.03 25.10 18.23
CA ASP A 210 -1.37 25.51 18.12
C ASP A 210 -2.20 24.41 17.43
N ASP A 211 -1.71 23.86 16.33
CA ASP A 211 -2.38 22.78 15.62
C ASP A 211 -2.42 21.49 16.46
N ALA A 212 -1.33 21.17 17.17
CA ALA A 212 -1.31 20.03 18.08
C ALA A 212 -2.35 20.17 19.19
N MET A 213 -2.49 21.34 19.79
CA MET A 213 -3.49 21.59 20.83
C MET A 213 -4.93 21.49 20.31
N LYS A 214 -5.20 22.01 19.09
CA LYS A 214 -6.51 21.84 18.43
C LYS A 214 -6.83 20.36 18.19
N LEU A 215 -5.85 19.60 17.71
CA LEU A 215 -6.00 18.16 17.46
C LEU A 215 -6.19 17.38 18.76
N LEU A 216 -5.44 17.70 19.83
CA LEU A 216 -5.63 17.07 21.14
C LEU A 216 -7.03 17.38 21.71
N LYS A 217 -7.52 18.62 21.58
CA LYS A 217 -8.87 18.98 21.97
C LYS A 217 -9.92 18.18 21.20
N ARG A 218 -9.71 17.98 19.90
CA ARG A 218 -10.62 17.19 19.04
C ARG A 218 -10.77 15.73 19.51
N VAL A 219 -9.74 15.17 20.14
CA VAL A 219 -9.76 13.79 20.69
C VAL A 219 -9.93 13.75 22.22
N GLY A 220 -10.26 14.90 22.87
CA GLY A 220 -10.53 15.02 24.30
C GLY A 220 -9.29 14.80 25.19
N LEU A 221 -8.11 15.14 24.71
CA LEU A 221 -6.83 14.88 25.38
C LEU A 221 -5.98 16.17 25.55
N GLU A 222 -6.56 17.36 25.48
CA GLU A 222 -5.82 18.62 25.65
C GLU A 222 -5.12 18.74 27.00
N ASN A 223 -5.73 18.20 28.06
CA ASN A 223 -5.16 18.17 29.40
C ASN A 223 -3.95 17.23 29.53
N LYS A 224 -3.73 16.37 28.55
CA LYS A 224 -2.62 15.40 28.48
C LYS A 224 -1.39 15.90 27.72
N ALA A 225 -1.38 17.15 27.23
CA ALA A 225 -0.31 17.68 26.39
C ALA A 225 1.08 17.57 27.04
N ASN A 226 1.18 17.74 28.35
CA ASN A 226 2.43 17.69 29.10
C ASN A 226 2.73 16.30 29.70
N ASP A 227 1.81 15.35 29.59
CA ASP A 227 1.99 14.00 30.09
C ASP A 227 2.96 13.21 29.21
N TYR A 228 3.55 12.16 29.79
CA TYR A 228 4.39 11.21 29.05
C TYR A 228 3.59 9.99 28.63
N PRO A 229 3.97 9.28 27.54
CA PRO A 229 3.25 8.09 27.09
C PRO A 229 3.07 7.01 28.16
N SER A 230 3.98 6.89 29.12
CA SER A 230 3.93 5.90 30.21
C SER A 230 2.71 6.07 31.12
N SER A 231 2.17 7.29 31.25
CA SER A 231 1.01 7.60 32.11
C SER A 231 -0.35 7.47 31.41
N LEU A 232 -0.35 7.06 30.12
CA LEU A 232 -1.55 7.03 29.28
C LEU A 232 -2.08 5.61 29.09
N SER A 233 -3.42 5.48 28.98
CA SER A 233 -4.05 4.23 28.56
C SER A 233 -3.73 3.87 27.11
N GLY A 234 -3.98 2.62 26.71
CA GLY A 234 -3.80 2.15 25.34
C GLY A 234 -4.59 3.00 24.31
N GLY A 235 -5.87 3.22 24.58
CA GLY A 235 -6.73 4.05 23.72
C GLY A 235 -6.28 5.51 23.63
N GLN A 236 -5.81 6.10 24.74
CA GLN A 236 -5.22 7.45 24.72
C GLN A 236 -3.96 7.50 23.88
N LYS A 237 -3.04 6.53 24.02
CA LYS A 237 -1.83 6.43 23.19
C LYS A 237 -2.17 6.34 21.70
N GLN A 238 -3.17 5.54 21.35
CA GLN A 238 -3.58 5.35 19.96
C GLN A 238 -4.21 6.62 19.37
N ARG A 239 -5.10 7.28 20.10
CA ARG A 239 -5.66 8.56 19.68
C ARG A 239 -4.56 9.62 19.49
N ILE A 240 -3.56 9.67 20.37
CA ILE A 240 -2.40 10.55 20.21
C ILE A 240 -1.57 10.16 18.99
N ALA A 241 -1.37 8.86 18.70
CA ALA A 241 -0.66 8.42 17.51
C ALA A 241 -1.36 8.86 16.21
N ILE A 242 -2.70 8.81 16.20
CA ILE A 242 -3.51 9.32 15.07
C ILE A 242 -3.32 10.83 14.90
N VAL A 243 -3.53 11.62 15.95
CA VAL A 243 -3.43 13.08 15.84
C VAL A 243 -1.99 13.56 15.64
N ARG A 244 -0.99 12.81 16.09
CA ARG A 244 0.42 13.05 15.75
C ARG A 244 0.65 12.95 14.25
N ALA A 245 0.10 11.92 13.60
CA ALA A 245 0.20 11.78 12.15
C ALA A 245 -0.53 12.90 11.42
N LEU A 246 -1.71 13.30 11.90
CA LEU A 246 -2.49 14.41 11.35
C LEU A 246 -1.80 15.77 11.47
N ASN A 247 -0.96 16.00 12.48
CA ASN A 247 -0.23 17.27 12.64
C ASN A 247 0.83 17.52 11.55
N MET A 248 1.07 16.52 10.69
CA MET A 248 1.90 16.62 9.48
C MET A 248 1.12 17.09 8.24
N ASP A 249 -0.21 17.30 8.35
CA ASP A 249 -1.13 17.62 7.25
C ASP A 249 -1.04 16.62 6.08
N PRO A 250 -1.22 15.31 6.34
CA PRO A 250 -1.06 14.29 5.31
C PRO A 250 -2.23 14.31 4.30
N GLU A 251 -1.94 13.91 3.05
CA GLU A 251 -2.96 13.74 2.01
C GLU A 251 -3.69 12.39 2.13
N VAL A 252 -3.07 11.41 2.76
CA VAL A 252 -3.62 10.07 3.01
C VAL A 252 -3.18 9.54 4.37
N MET A 253 -4.07 8.82 5.05
CA MET A 253 -3.79 8.13 6.30
C MET A 253 -3.81 6.62 6.09
N LEU A 254 -2.74 5.95 6.50
CA LEU A 254 -2.58 4.50 6.46
C LEU A 254 -2.70 3.95 7.89
N PHE A 255 -3.61 3.01 8.11
CA PHE A 255 -3.86 2.40 9.43
C PHE A 255 -3.55 0.91 9.38
N ASP A 256 -2.58 0.47 10.17
CA ASP A 256 -2.16 -0.93 10.28
C ASP A 256 -2.70 -1.53 11.58
N GLU A 257 -3.90 -2.11 11.53
CA GLU A 257 -4.60 -2.73 12.66
C GLU A 257 -4.64 -1.84 13.92
N PRO A 258 -5.21 -0.63 13.85
CA PRO A 258 -5.06 0.40 14.89
C PRO A 258 -5.71 0.06 16.23
N THR A 259 -6.55 -0.97 16.30
CA THR A 259 -7.28 -1.38 17.50
C THR A 259 -6.81 -2.69 18.11
N SER A 260 -6.00 -3.48 17.40
CA SER A 260 -5.65 -4.85 17.80
C SER A 260 -4.82 -4.98 19.09
N ALA A 261 -4.17 -3.89 19.52
CA ALA A 261 -3.41 -3.83 20.78
C ALA A 261 -4.19 -3.15 21.93
N LEU A 262 -5.51 -2.99 21.78
CA LEU A 262 -6.37 -2.30 22.74
C LEU A 262 -7.33 -3.25 23.47
N ASP A 263 -7.64 -2.88 24.70
CA ASP A 263 -8.76 -3.49 25.42
C ASP A 263 -10.09 -3.14 24.74
N PRO A 264 -11.09 -4.05 24.72
CA PRO A 264 -12.37 -3.83 24.04
C PRO A 264 -13.09 -2.52 24.42
N GLU A 265 -12.97 -2.09 25.66
CA GLU A 265 -13.58 -0.84 26.16
C GLU A 265 -13.00 0.42 25.49
N MET A 266 -11.76 0.34 24.98
CA MET A 266 -11.06 1.47 24.38
C MET A 266 -11.17 1.52 22.85
N VAL A 267 -11.60 0.43 22.23
CA VAL A 267 -11.72 0.30 20.77
C VAL A 267 -12.68 1.37 20.21
N GLY A 268 -13.86 1.52 20.84
CA GLY A 268 -14.90 2.46 20.40
C GLY A 268 -14.41 3.92 20.32
N GLU A 269 -13.57 4.36 21.26
CA GLU A 269 -13.02 5.73 21.26
C GLU A 269 -12.09 5.98 20.07
N VAL A 270 -11.27 4.98 19.72
CA VAL A 270 -10.35 5.09 18.56
C VAL A 270 -11.13 5.05 17.25
N LEU A 271 -12.09 4.14 17.12
CA LEU A 271 -12.95 4.03 15.94
C LEU A 271 -13.78 5.30 15.72
N SER A 272 -14.27 5.94 16.78
CA SER A 272 -14.98 7.23 16.69
C SER A 272 -14.12 8.33 16.08
N VAL A 273 -12.83 8.39 16.45
CA VAL A 273 -11.90 9.34 15.82
C VAL A 273 -11.73 9.04 14.32
N MET A 274 -11.56 7.76 13.97
CA MET A 274 -11.40 7.35 12.57
C MET A 274 -12.67 7.61 11.74
N THR A 275 -13.86 7.34 12.30
CA THR A 275 -15.15 7.67 11.67
C THR A 275 -15.27 9.17 11.40
N THR A 276 -14.84 10.00 12.35
CA THR A 276 -14.83 11.46 12.16
C THR A 276 -13.91 11.87 11.01
N LEU A 277 -12.71 11.28 10.90
CA LEU A 277 -11.79 11.56 9.80
C LEU A 277 -12.37 11.14 8.44
N ALA A 278 -13.04 10.01 8.38
CA ALA A 278 -13.72 9.54 7.16
C ALA A 278 -14.81 10.53 6.74
N LYS A 279 -15.65 10.99 7.68
CA LYS A 279 -16.71 11.99 7.44
C LYS A 279 -16.16 13.36 7.00
N ASP A 280 -14.95 13.71 7.45
CA ASP A 280 -14.25 14.93 7.01
C ASP A 280 -13.61 14.79 5.61
N GLY A 281 -13.77 13.63 4.93
CA GLY A 281 -13.25 13.39 3.59
C GLY A 281 -11.76 13.04 3.54
N MET A 282 -11.18 12.59 4.66
CA MET A 282 -9.79 12.11 4.67
C MET A 282 -9.65 10.85 3.82
N THR A 283 -8.66 10.82 2.93
CA THR A 283 -8.31 9.61 2.19
C THR A 283 -7.68 8.61 3.17
N MET A 284 -8.20 7.39 3.25
CA MET A 284 -7.76 6.41 4.24
C MET A 284 -7.60 5.02 3.62
N VAL A 285 -6.53 4.32 4.04
CA VAL A 285 -6.38 2.87 3.79
C VAL A 285 -6.27 2.20 5.15
N VAL A 286 -7.18 1.30 5.46
CA VAL A 286 -7.34 0.73 6.79
C VAL A 286 -7.26 -0.79 6.74
N VAL A 287 -6.19 -1.35 7.29
CA VAL A 287 -6.13 -2.78 7.63
C VAL A 287 -6.81 -2.96 8.97
N THR A 288 -7.90 -3.71 9.01
CA THR A 288 -8.69 -3.89 10.24
C THR A 288 -9.41 -5.23 10.31
N HIS A 289 -9.76 -5.63 11.53
CA HIS A 289 -10.68 -6.72 11.84
C HIS A 289 -12.03 -6.21 12.36
N GLU A 290 -12.19 -4.88 12.51
CA GLU A 290 -13.39 -4.22 12.99
C GLU A 290 -14.41 -4.06 11.83
N MET A 291 -15.12 -5.14 11.52
CA MET A 291 -16.05 -5.18 10.36
C MET A 291 -17.18 -4.16 10.47
N GLY A 292 -17.71 -3.95 11.69
CA GLY A 292 -18.79 -2.98 11.93
C GLY A 292 -18.36 -1.55 11.58
N PHE A 293 -17.20 -1.13 12.06
CA PHE A 293 -16.61 0.17 11.73
C PHE A 293 -16.34 0.29 10.21
N ALA A 294 -15.68 -0.71 9.64
CA ALA A 294 -15.31 -0.63 8.23
C ALA A 294 -16.55 -0.58 7.32
N LYS A 295 -17.66 -1.28 7.67
CA LYS A 295 -18.94 -1.19 6.96
C LYS A 295 -19.54 0.22 7.00
N GLU A 296 -19.36 0.97 8.11
CA GLU A 296 -19.89 2.33 8.24
C GLU A 296 -19.13 3.33 7.37
N VAL A 297 -17.81 3.16 7.21
CA VAL A 297 -16.98 4.23 6.65
C VAL A 297 -16.31 3.90 5.31
N ALA A 298 -16.07 2.61 5.01
CA ALA A 298 -15.33 2.23 3.81
C ALA A 298 -16.24 2.25 2.58
N SER A 299 -15.80 2.94 1.54
CA SER A 299 -16.43 2.97 0.23
C SER A 299 -15.98 1.83 -0.70
N ARG A 300 -14.89 1.15 -0.35
CA ARG A 300 -14.30 0.04 -1.12
C ARG A 300 -13.58 -0.93 -0.22
N TRP A 301 -13.63 -2.22 -0.58
CA TRP A 301 -13.06 -3.32 0.18
C TRP A 301 -12.11 -4.16 -0.66
N LEU A 302 -10.93 -4.41 -0.11
CA LEU A 302 -9.94 -5.30 -0.69
C LEU A 302 -9.80 -6.54 0.20
N PHE A 303 -10.09 -7.72 -0.35
CA PHE A 303 -9.82 -8.98 0.32
C PHE A 303 -8.47 -9.52 -0.14
N ILE A 304 -7.51 -9.59 0.78
CA ILE A 304 -6.17 -10.12 0.48
C ILE A 304 -6.06 -11.54 1.03
N ASN A 305 -5.75 -12.47 0.12
CA ASN A 305 -5.48 -13.87 0.43
C ASN A 305 -4.26 -14.34 -0.34
N GLU A 306 -3.33 -15.03 0.34
CA GLU A 306 -2.11 -15.59 -0.27
C GLU A 306 -1.31 -14.59 -1.11
N GLY A 307 -1.23 -13.36 -0.62
CA GLY A 307 -0.48 -12.29 -1.30
C GLY A 307 -1.14 -11.71 -2.55
N LEU A 308 -2.40 -12.04 -2.84
CA LEU A 308 -3.18 -11.52 -3.96
C LEU A 308 -4.41 -10.75 -3.46
N ILE A 309 -4.89 -9.79 -4.24
CA ILE A 309 -6.23 -9.23 -4.07
C ILE A 309 -7.20 -10.22 -4.72
N ALA A 310 -7.89 -10.99 -3.88
CA ALA A 310 -8.85 -11.99 -4.33
C ALA A 310 -10.27 -11.41 -4.54
N GLU A 311 -10.55 -10.23 -3.97
CA GLU A 311 -11.77 -9.45 -4.21
C GLU A 311 -11.45 -7.96 -4.07
N ASP A 312 -12.04 -7.13 -4.93
CA ASP A 312 -11.96 -5.67 -4.92
C ASP A 312 -13.33 -5.12 -5.30
N ALA A 313 -14.13 -4.73 -4.31
CA ALA A 313 -15.52 -4.42 -4.53
C ALA A 313 -16.05 -3.34 -3.57
N PRO A 314 -17.13 -2.62 -3.92
CA PRO A 314 -17.88 -1.79 -2.99
C PRO A 314 -18.57 -2.66 -1.91
N PRO A 315 -19.00 -2.08 -0.77
CA PRO A 315 -19.56 -2.83 0.36
C PRO A 315 -20.70 -3.78 -0.01
N GLU A 316 -21.65 -3.33 -0.83
CA GLU A 316 -22.80 -4.15 -1.22
C GLU A 316 -22.37 -5.44 -1.92
N GLU A 317 -21.54 -5.33 -2.96
CA GLU A 317 -21.04 -6.50 -3.70
C GLU A 317 -20.18 -7.41 -2.81
N PHE A 318 -19.30 -6.79 -1.99
CA PHE A 318 -18.37 -7.50 -1.12
C PHE A 318 -19.07 -8.41 -0.09
N PHE A 319 -20.20 -7.96 0.48
CA PHE A 319 -20.90 -8.69 1.54
C PHE A 319 -22.08 -9.50 1.05
N GLU A 320 -22.81 -9.05 0.02
CA GLU A 320 -24.05 -9.69 -0.43
C GLU A 320 -23.81 -10.69 -1.56
N SER A 321 -22.86 -10.41 -2.45
CA SER A 321 -22.57 -11.23 -3.62
C SER A 321 -21.08 -11.41 -3.92
N PRO A 322 -20.27 -11.86 -2.94
CA PRO A 322 -18.84 -12.03 -3.14
C PRO A 322 -18.52 -13.02 -4.24
N SER A 323 -17.66 -12.63 -5.20
CA SER A 323 -17.27 -13.48 -6.33
C SER A 323 -16.30 -14.58 -5.87
N SER A 324 -15.38 -14.25 -4.95
CA SER A 324 -14.38 -15.15 -4.43
C SER A 324 -14.97 -16.20 -3.48
N PRO A 325 -14.83 -17.52 -3.76
CA PRO A 325 -15.22 -18.58 -2.83
C PRO A 325 -14.52 -18.47 -1.47
N ARG A 326 -13.26 -18.02 -1.49
CA ARG A 326 -12.46 -17.84 -0.28
C ARG A 326 -12.97 -16.68 0.57
N LEU A 327 -13.46 -15.60 -0.05
CA LEU A 327 -14.10 -14.51 0.68
C LEU A 327 -15.39 -14.97 1.34
N ARG A 328 -16.24 -15.77 0.65
CA ARG A 328 -17.45 -16.36 1.23
C ARG A 328 -17.15 -17.18 2.49
N GLU A 329 -16.14 -18.04 2.42
CA GLU A 329 -15.69 -18.82 3.58
C GLU A 329 -15.17 -17.91 4.72
N PHE A 330 -14.42 -16.85 4.39
CA PHE A 330 -13.91 -15.90 5.37
C PHE A 330 -15.06 -15.17 6.08
N LEU A 331 -16.01 -14.62 5.31
CA LEU A 331 -17.15 -13.87 5.85
C LEU A 331 -18.02 -14.75 6.75
N SER A 332 -18.26 -16.02 6.40
CA SER A 332 -19.06 -16.95 7.22
C SER A 332 -18.44 -17.26 8.60
N LYS A 333 -17.14 -16.96 8.79
CA LYS A 333 -16.43 -17.16 10.06
C LYS A 333 -16.32 -15.89 10.91
N VAL A 334 -16.49 -14.74 10.27
CA VAL A 334 -16.23 -13.43 10.89
C VAL A 334 -17.52 -12.66 11.18
N LEU A 335 -18.59 -12.95 10.42
CA LEU A 335 -19.94 -12.40 10.60
C LEU A 335 -20.83 -13.40 11.30
#